data_632d5fed35fd6e34c719403694116bbe
#
_entry.id   632d5fed35fd6e34c719403694116bbe
#
_cell.length_a   1.000
_cell.length_b   1.000
_cell.length_c   1.000
_cell.angle_alpha   90.00
_cell.angle_beta   90.00
_cell.angle_gamma   90.00
#
_symmetry.space_group_name_H-M   'P 1'
#
loop_
_entity.id
_entity.type
_entity.pdbx_description
1 polymer ?
#
loop_
_entity_poly.entity_id
_entity_poly.type
_entity_poly.pdbx_seq_one_letter_code
_entity_poly.pdbx_strand_id
1 'polypeptide(L)'
;MTGPGTYDLVGIGFGPSNLGLAVALDEHNRAGGTLTGVFVERQEEFTWHRDMLIEGATVQVSFLKDLVTLRRPTSEYSFLAYLHAKERLVDFVNHKSLFPSRVEFNDYLRWVAGHFPHLVDYSCEVVGVRPVTRGGRIDAMDVTVRRGGPRGRQETLRARSVVLGTGLRPLLPPGTPVSPRVWHSDELLTRIARLQGPPPRRIVVVGAGQSAAEVVEYAHRTFADAEVCAVFSRYGYSPADDSSFANRVFDPEAVDLHYAAGEDVRRMMFDYHRNTNYSVVDTDLIDELYRRFYQEKVTGRRRLRILNLSRVVEVLDTGGGTRVVVESLPTAELDVLDADLVVFATGYREADVFGLLGEMAGHCLRDAAGRPRVTRDYRVETADGVDCGIYLQGPTEHTHGISSGLLSNIAVRSGEILRSIAARANANGSSPSPANANANGASPSRAAALAAAGGGEPWRSGEET
;
A
#
# COMPACT_ATOMS: atom_id res chain seq x y z
N MET A 1 -32.56 -9.09 -24.59
CA MET A 1 -31.22 -8.96 -24.01
C MET A 1 -31.41 -8.40 -22.61
N THR A 2 -31.31 -9.23 -21.60
CA THR A 2 -31.26 -8.77 -20.21
C THR A 2 -30.02 -7.91 -20.09
N GLY A 3 -30.19 -6.65 -19.70
CA GLY A 3 -29.03 -5.75 -19.43
C GLY A 3 -28.07 -6.37 -18.43
N PRO A 4 -26.78 -6.00 -18.44
CA PRO A 4 -25.82 -6.52 -17.48
C PRO A 4 -26.35 -6.31 -16.06
N GLY A 5 -26.35 -7.36 -15.25
CA GLY A 5 -26.76 -7.28 -13.85
C GLY A 5 -25.95 -6.19 -13.14
N THR A 6 -26.55 -5.52 -12.16
CA THR A 6 -25.85 -4.51 -11.36
C THR A 6 -25.17 -5.21 -10.20
N TYR A 7 -23.84 -5.11 -10.11
CA TYR A 7 -23.07 -5.60 -8.98
C TYR A 7 -23.26 -4.70 -7.75
N ASP A 8 -23.26 -5.28 -6.57
CA ASP A 8 -23.23 -4.50 -5.32
C ASP A 8 -21.88 -3.82 -5.14
N LEU A 9 -20.78 -4.47 -5.58
CA LEU A 9 -19.46 -3.86 -5.62
C LEU A 9 -18.65 -4.24 -6.87
N VAL A 10 -17.89 -3.29 -7.38
CA VAL A 10 -16.79 -3.49 -8.34
C VAL A 10 -15.51 -3.02 -7.68
N GLY A 11 -14.54 -3.93 -7.49
CA GLY A 11 -13.20 -3.60 -7.01
C GLY A 11 -12.28 -3.25 -8.16
N ILE A 12 -11.61 -2.11 -8.10
CA ILE A 12 -10.63 -1.65 -9.10
C ILE A 12 -9.22 -1.90 -8.59
N GLY A 13 -8.48 -2.77 -9.27
CA GLY A 13 -7.23 -3.37 -8.83
C GLY A 13 -7.48 -4.61 -7.96
N PHE A 14 -6.59 -5.61 -8.04
CA PHE A 14 -6.68 -6.83 -7.24
C PHE A 14 -5.34 -7.13 -6.55
N GLY A 15 -4.79 -6.10 -5.89
CA GLY A 15 -3.68 -6.25 -4.96
C GLY A 15 -4.15 -6.72 -3.57
N PRO A 16 -3.26 -6.79 -2.56
CA PRO A 16 -3.57 -7.30 -1.22
C PRO A 16 -4.80 -6.66 -0.59
N SER A 17 -5.04 -5.36 -0.80
CA SER A 17 -6.19 -4.65 -0.24
C SER A 17 -7.53 -5.19 -0.74
N ASN A 18 -7.71 -5.31 -2.06
CA ASN A 18 -8.94 -5.86 -2.64
C ASN A 18 -8.99 -7.39 -2.54
N LEU A 19 -7.86 -8.09 -2.41
CA LEU A 19 -7.84 -9.50 -2.05
C LEU A 19 -8.42 -9.72 -0.64
N GLY A 20 -8.05 -8.89 0.35
CA GLY A 20 -8.65 -8.92 1.68
C GLY A 20 -10.16 -8.64 1.65
N LEU A 21 -10.61 -7.76 0.76
CA LEU A 21 -12.04 -7.50 0.54
C LEU A 21 -12.76 -8.68 -0.12
N ALA A 22 -12.14 -9.37 -1.07
CA ALA A 22 -12.68 -10.59 -1.68
C ALA A 22 -12.86 -11.70 -0.63
N VAL A 23 -11.88 -11.89 0.26
CA VAL A 23 -12.01 -12.79 1.41
C VAL A 23 -13.17 -12.39 2.30
N ALA A 24 -13.29 -11.12 2.65
CA ALA A 24 -14.38 -10.63 3.49
C ALA A 24 -15.76 -10.84 2.83
N LEU A 25 -15.86 -10.64 1.51
CA LEU A 25 -17.07 -10.88 0.72
C LEU A 25 -17.47 -12.37 0.72
N ASP A 26 -16.49 -13.25 0.48
CA ASP A 26 -16.73 -14.70 0.49
C ASP A 26 -17.22 -15.17 1.87
N GLU A 27 -16.54 -14.77 2.94
CA GLU A 27 -16.93 -15.12 4.30
C GLU A 27 -18.31 -14.56 4.68
N HIS A 28 -18.64 -13.35 4.22
CA HIS A 28 -19.98 -12.76 4.42
C HIS A 28 -21.05 -13.58 3.71
N ASN A 29 -20.82 -13.96 2.46
CA ASN A 29 -21.76 -14.74 1.68
C ASN A 29 -21.93 -16.18 2.22
N ARG A 30 -20.86 -16.82 2.65
CA ARG A 30 -20.94 -18.12 3.36
C ARG A 30 -21.71 -18.04 4.68
N ALA A 31 -21.73 -16.88 5.31
CA ALA A 31 -22.53 -16.64 6.52
C ALA A 31 -23.99 -16.26 6.25
N GLY A 32 -24.47 -16.38 4.99
CA GLY A 32 -25.85 -16.11 4.60
C GLY A 32 -26.07 -14.75 3.91
N GLY A 33 -25.02 -13.99 3.65
CA GLY A 33 -25.08 -12.79 2.83
C GLY A 33 -25.29 -13.12 1.34
N THR A 34 -25.70 -12.12 0.56
CA THR A 34 -26.03 -12.28 -0.88
C THR A 34 -25.41 -11.17 -1.75
N LEU A 35 -24.33 -10.55 -1.30
CA LEU A 35 -23.68 -9.48 -2.04
C LEU A 35 -22.99 -10.02 -3.29
N THR A 36 -23.21 -9.35 -4.41
CA THR A 36 -22.53 -9.64 -5.68
C THR A 36 -21.33 -8.72 -5.87
N GLY A 37 -20.19 -9.30 -6.26
CA GLY A 37 -18.98 -8.52 -6.47
C GLY A 37 -18.13 -9.07 -7.60
N VAL A 38 -17.37 -8.18 -8.24
CA VAL A 38 -16.33 -8.53 -9.21
C VAL A 38 -15.14 -7.59 -9.02
N PHE A 39 -13.93 -8.11 -9.21
CA PHE A 39 -12.69 -7.34 -9.18
C PHE A 39 -12.06 -7.32 -10.56
N VAL A 40 -11.49 -6.18 -10.93
CA VAL A 40 -10.81 -6.03 -12.23
C VAL A 40 -9.34 -5.66 -11.99
N GLU A 41 -8.44 -6.42 -12.62
CA GLU A 41 -7.00 -6.24 -12.50
C GLU A 41 -6.34 -6.13 -13.88
N ARG A 42 -5.52 -5.11 -14.08
CA ARG A 42 -4.82 -4.87 -15.35
C ARG A 42 -3.69 -5.86 -15.62
N GLN A 43 -3.12 -6.45 -14.56
CA GLN A 43 -2.07 -7.46 -14.69
C GLN A 43 -2.65 -8.80 -15.14
N GLU A 44 -1.81 -9.66 -15.70
CA GLU A 44 -2.23 -10.99 -16.22
C GLU A 44 -2.51 -12.00 -15.10
N GLU A 45 -1.91 -11.78 -13.94
CA GLU A 45 -2.06 -12.62 -12.74
C GLU A 45 -1.89 -11.80 -11.47
N PHE A 46 -2.25 -12.37 -10.32
CA PHE A 46 -1.96 -11.75 -9.03
C PHE A 46 -0.45 -11.62 -8.81
N THR A 47 0.00 -10.42 -8.51
CA THR A 47 1.38 -10.16 -8.08
C THR A 47 1.42 -9.07 -7.03
N TRP A 48 2.38 -9.19 -6.10
CA TRP A 48 2.66 -8.18 -5.09
C TRP A 48 4.17 -7.97 -5.00
N HIS A 49 4.63 -6.74 -5.20
CA HIS A 49 6.05 -6.38 -5.19
C HIS A 49 6.96 -7.26 -6.06
N ARG A 50 6.48 -7.71 -7.24
CA ARG A 50 7.18 -8.65 -8.14
C ARG A 50 8.69 -8.36 -8.25
N ASP A 51 9.04 -7.12 -8.50
CA ASP A 51 10.41 -6.70 -8.79
C ASP A 51 11.24 -6.40 -7.53
N MET A 52 10.64 -6.52 -6.34
CA MET A 52 11.29 -6.40 -5.04
C MET A 52 11.18 -7.71 -4.21
N LEU A 53 10.93 -8.85 -4.86
CA LEU A 53 11.00 -10.18 -4.25
C LEU A 53 12.46 -10.65 -4.16
N ILE A 54 13.31 -9.82 -3.59
CA ILE A 54 14.73 -10.07 -3.40
C ILE A 54 14.89 -11.20 -2.39
N GLU A 55 15.76 -12.16 -2.72
CA GLU A 55 16.08 -13.27 -1.80
C GLU A 55 16.66 -12.73 -0.48
N GLY A 56 16.13 -13.19 0.64
CA GLY A 56 16.50 -12.75 1.98
C GLY A 56 15.73 -11.50 2.47
N ALA A 57 15.02 -10.79 1.60
CA ALA A 57 14.18 -9.67 2.04
C ALA A 57 12.94 -10.18 2.81
N THR A 58 12.66 -9.58 3.96
CA THR A 58 11.54 -9.93 4.83
C THR A 58 10.38 -8.94 4.69
N VAL A 59 9.21 -9.36 5.15
CA VAL A 59 8.07 -8.46 5.35
C VAL A 59 8.24 -7.79 6.71
N GLN A 60 8.12 -6.45 6.74
CA GLN A 60 8.39 -5.62 7.93
C GLN A 60 7.23 -5.62 8.95
N VAL A 61 6.34 -6.60 8.87
CA VAL A 61 5.20 -6.75 9.78
C VAL A 61 5.04 -8.23 10.16
N SER A 62 4.52 -8.47 11.36
CA SER A 62 4.21 -9.83 11.81
C SER A 62 3.26 -10.52 10.83
N PHE A 63 3.49 -11.81 10.56
CA PHE A 63 2.62 -12.64 9.72
C PHE A 63 1.17 -12.69 10.23
N LEU A 64 0.92 -12.38 11.51
CA LEU A 64 -0.43 -12.28 12.08
C LEU A 64 -1.20 -11.03 11.61
N LYS A 65 -0.51 -10.07 11.00
CA LYS A 65 -1.12 -8.94 10.29
C LYS A 65 -1.36 -9.29 8.81
N ASP A 66 -1.87 -10.48 8.57
CA ASP A 66 -2.27 -11.02 7.28
C ASP A 66 -3.62 -10.47 6.80
N LEU A 67 -4.21 -11.07 5.77
CA LEU A 67 -5.47 -10.61 5.17
C LEU A 67 -6.70 -10.77 6.08
N VAL A 68 -6.62 -11.54 7.18
CA VAL A 68 -7.81 -12.00 7.91
C VAL A 68 -7.67 -12.03 9.43
N THR A 69 -6.49 -12.37 9.97
CA THR A 69 -6.32 -12.79 11.37
C THR A 69 -6.81 -11.73 12.37
N LEU A 70 -6.51 -10.44 12.15
CA LEU A 70 -6.98 -9.37 13.06
C LEU A 70 -8.50 -9.15 13.01
N ARG A 71 -9.19 -9.63 11.98
CA ARG A 71 -10.65 -9.56 11.84
C ARG A 71 -11.33 -10.87 12.24
N ARG A 72 -10.77 -12.00 11.81
CA ARG A 72 -11.32 -13.36 12.00
C ARG A 72 -10.18 -14.37 12.18
N PRO A 73 -9.71 -14.60 13.41
CA PRO A 73 -8.56 -15.48 13.67
C PRO A 73 -8.75 -16.93 13.21
N THR A 74 -10.00 -17.38 13.06
CA THR A 74 -10.36 -18.75 12.63
C THR A 74 -10.57 -18.87 11.14
N SER A 75 -10.20 -17.86 10.35
CA SER A 75 -10.35 -17.88 8.90
C SER A 75 -9.47 -18.94 8.24
N GLU A 76 -10.02 -19.65 7.24
CA GLU A 76 -9.28 -20.60 6.42
C GLU A 76 -8.30 -19.93 5.45
N TYR A 77 -8.33 -18.60 5.34
CA TYR A 77 -7.46 -17.78 4.49
C TYR A 77 -6.29 -17.15 5.26
N SER A 78 -6.03 -17.59 6.51
CA SER A 78 -4.92 -17.06 7.32
C SER A 78 -3.56 -17.56 6.82
N PHE A 79 -2.50 -16.83 7.18
CA PHE A 79 -1.13 -17.24 6.88
C PHE A 79 -0.81 -18.60 7.53
N LEU A 80 -1.37 -18.90 8.70
CA LEU A 80 -1.22 -20.21 9.34
C LEU A 80 -1.92 -21.32 8.55
N ALA A 81 -3.12 -21.07 8.02
CA ALA A 81 -3.82 -22.02 7.15
C ALA A 81 -3.02 -22.30 5.86
N TYR A 82 -2.42 -21.26 5.27
CA TYR A 82 -1.52 -21.40 4.13
C TYR A 82 -0.30 -22.25 4.47
N LEU A 83 0.39 -22.00 5.58
CA LEU A 83 1.53 -22.80 6.00
C LEU A 83 1.16 -24.27 6.21
N HIS A 84 -0.01 -24.52 6.80
CA HIS A 84 -0.55 -25.88 6.97
C HIS A 84 -0.82 -26.53 5.61
N ALA A 85 -1.48 -25.83 4.68
CA ALA A 85 -1.77 -26.35 3.35
C ALA A 85 -0.51 -26.62 2.50
N LYS A 86 0.60 -25.92 2.81
CA LYS A 86 1.91 -26.11 2.17
C LYS A 86 2.82 -27.08 2.92
N GLU A 87 2.35 -27.71 3.99
CA GLU A 87 3.12 -28.64 4.84
C GLU A 87 4.38 -28.00 5.46
N ARG A 88 4.38 -26.68 5.66
CA ARG A 88 5.51 -25.87 6.18
C ARG A 88 5.29 -25.35 7.60
N LEU A 89 4.14 -25.60 8.22
CA LEU A 89 3.79 -24.98 9.50
C LEU A 89 4.80 -25.33 10.61
N VAL A 90 5.23 -26.61 10.71
CA VAL A 90 6.17 -27.05 11.74
C VAL A 90 7.55 -26.40 11.55
N ASP A 91 8.02 -26.34 10.30
CA ASP A 91 9.31 -25.71 9.97
C ASP A 91 9.29 -24.21 10.25
N PHE A 92 8.20 -23.55 9.93
CA PHE A 92 8.02 -22.13 10.23
C PHE A 92 8.02 -21.85 11.75
N VAL A 93 7.35 -22.69 12.55
CA VAL A 93 7.39 -22.59 14.01
C VAL A 93 8.82 -22.75 14.54
N ASN A 94 9.57 -23.72 13.99
CA ASN A 94 10.97 -23.95 14.37
C ASN A 94 11.91 -22.84 13.90
N HIS A 95 11.57 -22.12 12.83
CA HIS A 95 12.30 -20.94 12.35
C HIS A 95 12.24 -19.76 13.33
N LYS A 96 11.22 -19.69 14.19
CA LYS A 96 11.07 -18.70 15.28
C LYS A 96 11.07 -17.24 14.83
N SER A 97 10.62 -16.95 13.61
CA SER A 97 10.49 -15.59 13.10
C SER A 97 9.02 -15.18 13.03
N LEU A 98 8.73 -13.94 13.43
CA LEU A 98 7.42 -13.32 13.17
C LEU A 98 7.34 -12.67 11.80
N PHE A 99 8.48 -12.51 11.12
CA PHE A 99 8.61 -11.80 9.86
C PHE A 99 8.94 -12.80 8.74
N PRO A 100 7.96 -13.23 7.94
CA PRO A 100 8.20 -14.13 6.83
C PRO A 100 9.03 -13.46 5.75
N SER A 101 9.67 -14.25 4.90
CA SER A 101 10.31 -13.71 3.70
C SER A 101 9.24 -13.08 2.79
N ARG A 102 9.63 -12.03 2.05
CA ARG A 102 8.73 -11.37 1.10
C ARG A 102 8.27 -12.33 0.00
N VAL A 103 9.14 -13.26 -0.41
CA VAL A 103 8.81 -14.32 -1.37
C VAL A 103 7.71 -15.24 -0.81
N GLU A 104 7.83 -15.69 0.45
CA GLU A 104 6.84 -16.54 1.08
C GLU A 104 5.51 -15.82 1.31
N PHE A 105 5.56 -14.56 1.72
CA PHE A 105 4.33 -13.77 1.90
C PHE A 105 3.62 -13.51 0.56
N ASN A 106 4.36 -13.28 -0.53
CA ASN A 106 3.78 -13.19 -1.87
C ASN A 106 3.17 -14.54 -2.32
N ASP A 107 3.80 -15.69 -2.01
CA ASP A 107 3.21 -17.02 -2.27
C ASP A 107 1.92 -17.25 -1.48
N TYR A 108 1.87 -16.79 -0.23
CA TYR A 108 0.65 -16.77 0.57
C TYR A 108 -0.46 -15.95 -0.11
N LEU A 109 -0.17 -14.73 -0.52
CA LEU A 109 -1.15 -13.88 -1.18
C LEU A 109 -1.65 -14.49 -2.51
N ARG A 110 -0.76 -15.09 -3.30
CA ARG A 110 -1.11 -15.84 -4.53
C ARG A 110 -1.97 -17.06 -4.21
N TRP A 111 -1.66 -17.78 -3.15
CA TRP A 111 -2.45 -18.92 -2.70
C TRP A 111 -3.88 -18.49 -2.33
N VAL A 112 -4.05 -17.40 -1.58
CA VAL A 112 -5.38 -16.84 -1.28
C VAL A 112 -6.09 -16.40 -2.55
N ALA A 113 -5.42 -15.68 -3.46
CA ALA A 113 -6.01 -15.21 -4.72
C ALA A 113 -6.51 -16.38 -5.59
N GLY A 114 -5.83 -17.52 -5.52
CA GLY A 114 -6.22 -18.76 -6.23
C GLY A 114 -7.57 -19.34 -5.81
N HIS A 115 -8.15 -18.92 -4.68
CA HIS A 115 -9.49 -19.32 -4.26
C HIS A 115 -10.60 -18.49 -4.95
N PHE A 116 -10.28 -17.38 -5.59
CA PHE A 116 -11.22 -16.41 -6.13
C PHE A 116 -11.17 -16.21 -7.65
N PRO A 117 -10.88 -17.26 -8.49
CA PRO A 117 -10.82 -17.08 -9.93
C PRO A 117 -12.17 -16.64 -10.53
N HIS A 118 -13.26 -16.90 -9.82
CA HIS A 118 -14.63 -16.54 -10.21
C HIS A 118 -15.01 -15.09 -9.86
N LEU A 119 -14.20 -14.39 -9.06
CA LEU A 119 -14.45 -13.03 -8.63
C LEU A 119 -13.53 -12.01 -9.32
N VAL A 120 -12.47 -12.43 -10.02
CA VAL A 120 -11.49 -11.53 -10.59
C VAL A 120 -11.34 -11.69 -12.10
N ASP A 121 -11.32 -10.56 -12.78
CA ASP A 121 -11.01 -10.43 -14.19
C ASP A 121 -9.60 -9.85 -14.35
N TYR A 122 -8.62 -10.67 -14.67
CA TYR A 122 -7.26 -10.27 -15.00
C TYR A 122 -7.13 -9.75 -16.44
N SER A 123 -6.01 -9.10 -16.77
CA SER A 123 -5.77 -8.43 -18.07
C SER A 123 -6.89 -7.45 -18.45
N CYS A 124 -7.50 -6.84 -17.44
CA CYS A 124 -8.67 -5.99 -17.53
C CYS A 124 -8.41 -4.63 -16.87
N GLU A 125 -8.25 -3.59 -17.67
CA GLU A 125 -7.93 -2.23 -17.20
C GLU A 125 -9.19 -1.38 -17.11
N VAL A 126 -9.41 -0.71 -15.97
CA VAL A 126 -10.46 0.32 -15.86
C VAL A 126 -9.98 1.59 -16.55
N VAL A 127 -10.78 2.10 -17.46
CA VAL A 127 -10.48 3.30 -18.26
C VAL A 127 -11.37 4.49 -17.92
N GLY A 128 -12.41 4.31 -17.11
CA GLY A 128 -13.25 5.40 -16.61
C GLY A 128 -14.44 4.92 -15.81
N VAL A 129 -14.99 5.82 -15.01
CA VAL A 129 -16.19 5.60 -14.20
C VAL A 129 -17.19 6.73 -14.47
N ARG A 130 -18.43 6.39 -14.79
CA ARG A 130 -19.50 7.35 -15.12
C ARG A 130 -20.69 7.19 -14.18
N PRO A 131 -21.36 8.30 -13.81
CA PRO A 131 -22.59 8.23 -13.05
C PRO A 131 -23.73 7.63 -13.89
N VAL A 132 -24.59 6.85 -13.24
CA VAL A 132 -25.87 6.40 -13.79
C VAL A 132 -26.98 7.06 -13.00
N THR A 133 -27.75 7.91 -13.69
CA THR A 133 -28.83 8.68 -13.07
C THR A 133 -30.18 8.00 -13.30
N ARG A 134 -30.94 7.85 -12.22
CA ARG A 134 -32.30 7.36 -12.24
C ARG A 134 -33.17 8.23 -11.33
N GLY A 135 -34.28 8.73 -11.82
CA GLY A 135 -35.17 9.60 -11.03
C GLY A 135 -34.50 10.88 -10.50
N GLY A 136 -33.49 11.44 -11.21
CA GLY A 136 -32.76 12.62 -10.79
C GLY A 136 -31.65 12.35 -9.74
N ARG A 137 -31.43 11.12 -9.34
CA ARG A 137 -30.38 10.70 -8.40
C ARG A 137 -29.38 9.74 -9.07
N ILE A 138 -28.13 9.75 -8.62
CA ILE A 138 -27.07 8.83 -9.09
C ILE A 138 -27.12 7.59 -8.20
N ASP A 139 -27.73 6.50 -8.65
CA ASP A 139 -27.94 5.27 -7.90
C ASP A 139 -26.94 4.15 -8.22
N ALA A 140 -26.19 4.30 -9.30
CA ALA A 140 -25.14 3.38 -9.72
C ALA A 140 -24.03 4.08 -10.50
N MET A 141 -22.99 3.33 -10.82
CA MET A 141 -21.86 3.75 -11.65
C MET A 141 -21.62 2.74 -12.77
N ASP A 142 -21.34 3.23 -13.96
CA ASP A 142 -20.86 2.45 -15.08
C ASP A 142 -19.32 2.49 -15.10
N VAL A 143 -18.70 1.36 -14.81
CA VAL A 143 -17.25 1.16 -14.83
C VAL A 143 -16.87 0.62 -16.20
N THR A 144 -16.21 1.44 -17.01
CA THR A 144 -15.72 1.02 -18.33
C THR A 144 -14.39 0.32 -18.17
N VAL A 145 -14.34 -0.93 -18.65
CA VAL A 145 -13.16 -1.78 -18.60
C VAL A 145 -12.67 -2.11 -20.00
N ARG A 146 -11.38 -2.26 -20.17
CA ARG A 146 -10.71 -2.63 -21.42
C ARG A 146 -9.96 -3.94 -21.25
N ARG A 147 -10.31 -4.96 -22.04
CA ARG A 147 -9.68 -6.29 -22.00
C ARG A 147 -8.69 -6.47 -23.15
N GLY A 148 -7.54 -7.07 -22.89
CA GLY A 148 -6.56 -7.42 -23.92
C GLY A 148 -5.66 -6.26 -24.36
N GLY A 149 -5.31 -5.36 -23.45
CA GLY A 149 -4.33 -4.28 -23.64
C GLY A 149 -4.90 -3.01 -24.32
N PRO A 150 -4.05 -2.08 -24.79
CA PRO A 150 -4.46 -0.73 -25.24
C PRO A 150 -5.47 -0.67 -26.38
N ARG A 151 -5.50 -1.70 -27.24
CA ARG A 151 -6.45 -1.83 -28.37
C ARG A 151 -7.58 -2.82 -28.11
N GLY A 152 -7.69 -3.29 -26.86
CA GLY A 152 -8.64 -4.31 -26.47
C GLY A 152 -10.09 -3.84 -26.50
N ARG A 153 -11.03 -4.81 -26.41
CA ARG A 153 -12.46 -4.54 -26.37
C ARG A 153 -12.83 -3.83 -25.07
N GLN A 154 -13.69 -2.83 -25.18
CA GLN A 154 -14.29 -2.17 -24.03
C GLN A 154 -15.63 -2.79 -23.68
N GLU A 155 -15.86 -2.95 -22.39
CA GLU A 155 -17.09 -3.44 -21.79
C GLU A 155 -17.47 -2.55 -20.61
N THR A 156 -18.73 -2.61 -20.18
CA THR A 156 -19.22 -1.82 -19.05
C THR A 156 -19.74 -2.75 -17.96
N LEU A 157 -19.23 -2.57 -16.74
CA LEU A 157 -19.74 -3.19 -15.53
C LEU A 157 -20.54 -2.16 -14.76
N ARG A 158 -21.76 -2.48 -14.38
CA ARG A 158 -22.57 -1.58 -13.54
C ARG A 158 -22.44 -1.94 -12.09
N ALA A 159 -22.19 -0.95 -11.22
CA ALA A 159 -21.95 -1.13 -9.81
C ALA A 159 -22.73 -0.14 -8.94
N ARG A 160 -23.24 -0.60 -7.79
CA ARG A 160 -23.75 0.27 -6.72
C ARG A 160 -22.63 0.85 -5.88
N SER A 161 -21.53 0.12 -5.76
CA SER A 161 -20.33 0.58 -5.06
C SER A 161 -19.07 0.28 -5.86
N VAL A 162 -18.11 1.21 -5.84
CA VAL A 162 -16.78 1.02 -6.42
C VAL A 162 -15.74 1.10 -5.31
N VAL A 163 -14.81 0.15 -5.27
CA VAL A 163 -13.72 0.11 -4.28
C VAL A 163 -12.38 0.24 -4.97
N LEU A 164 -11.69 1.35 -4.73
CA LEU A 164 -10.40 1.67 -5.34
C LEU A 164 -9.25 1.07 -4.54
N GLY A 165 -8.64 0.01 -5.06
CA GLY A 165 -7.43 -0.65 -4.51
C GLY A 165 -6.28 -0.61 -5.52
N THR A 166 -5.99 0.56 -6.08
CA THR A 166 -5.08 0.73 -7.23
C THR A 166 -3.60 0.80 -6.86
N GLY A 167 -3.27 0.68 -5.57
CA GLY A 167 -1.91 0.70 -5.06
C GLY A 167 -1.23 2.07 -5.20
N LEU A 168 0.09 2.04 -5.08
CA LEU A 168 0.95 3.21 -5.14
C LEU A 168 1.59 3.35 -6.53
N ARG A 169 2.11 4.54 -6.84
CA ARG A 169 2.86 4.84 -8.06
C ARG A 169 4.30 5.19 -7.71
N PRO A 170 5.30 4.72 -8.48
CA PRO A 170 6.69 5.11 -8.29
C PRO A 170 6.86 6.62 -8.27
N LEU A 171 7.71 7.11 -7.38
CA LEU A 171 8.07 8.52 -7.30
C LEU A 171 9.47 8.72 -7.85
N LEU A 172 9.58 9.29 -9.04
CA LEU A 172 10.84 9.73 -9.63
C LEU A 172 10.98 11.25 -9.46
N PRO A 173 12.20 11.77 -9.23
CA PRO A 173 12.45 13.21 -9.30
C PRO A 173 12.03 13.78 -10.65
N PRO A 174 11.50 15.02 -10.71
CA PRO A 174 11.13 15.66 -11.96
C PRO A 174 12.31 15.70 -12.94
N GLY A 175 12.04 15.40 -14.22
CA GLY A 175 13.07 15.41 -15.26
C GLY A 175 13.98 14.18 -15.30
N THR A 176 13.78 13.18 -14.43
CA THR A 176 14.55 11.93 -14.48
C THR A 176 14.28 11.20 -15.81
N PRO A 177 15.30 10.92 -16.64
CA PRO A 177 15.12 10.14 -17.85
C PRO A 177 14.87 8.68 -17.48
N VAL A 178 13.78 8.09 -17.95
CA VAL A 178 13.55 6.64 -17.81
C VAL A 178 14.10 5.95 -19.06
N SER A 179 15.03 5.01 -18.87
CA SER A 179 15.71 4.33 -19.97
C SER A 179 16.05 2.88 -19.60
N PRO A 180 16.65 2.09 -20.48
CA PRO A 180 17.16 0.76 -20.13
C PRO A 180 18.21 0.75 -19.00
N ARG A 181 18.81 1.91 -18.67
CA ARG A 181 19.86 2.07 -17.64
C ARG A 181 19.40 2.87 -16.41
N VAL A 182 18.28 3.56 -16.52
CA VAL A 182 17.76 4.45 -15.45
C VAL A 182 16.31 4.10 -15.19
N TRP A 183 16.01 3.56 -14.01
CA TRP A 183 14.65 3.15 -13.65
C TRP A 183 14.38 3.26 -12.14
N HIS A 184 13.12 3.10 -11.76
CA HIS A 184 12.74 2.99 -10.36
C HIS A 184 12.86 1.54 -9.84
N SER A 185 13.06 1.36 -8.55
CA SER A 185 13.22 0.04 -7.91
C SER A 185 12.03 -0.91 -8.09
N ASP A 186 10.84 -0.41 -8.43
CA ASP A 186 9.67 -1.25 -8.71
C ASP A 186 9.79 -2.10 -10.00
N GLU A 187 10.84 -1.91 -10.79
CA GLU A 187 11.18 -2.72 -11.96
C GLU A 187 12.51 -3.50 -11.80
N LEU A 188 13.11 -3.54 -10.59
CA LEU A 188 14.48 -4.00 -10.35
C LEU A 188 14.75 -5.38 -10.94
N LEU A 189 14.10 -6.43 -10.46
CA LEU A 189 14.42 -7.81 -10.87
C LEU A 189 14.13 -8.06 -12.35
N THR A 190 13.04 -7.50 -12.89
CA THR A 190 12.72 -7.59 -14.32
C THR A 190 13.78 -6.90 -15.17
N ARG A 191 14.27 -5.72 -14.77
CA ARG A 191 15.31 -4.99 -15.52
C ARG A 191 16.66 -5.69 -15.43
N ILE A 192 17.04 -6.15 -14.26
CA ILE A 192 18.29 -6.91 -14.07
C ILE A 192 18.28 -8.20 -14.92
N ALA A 193 17.16 -8.95 -14.94
CA ALA A 193 17.04 -10.17 -15.74
C ALA A 193 17.14 -9.92 -17.27
N ARG A 194 16.90 -8.69 -17.72
CA ARG A 194 16.96 -8.28 -19.14
C ARG A 194 18.27 -7.63 -19.52
N LEU A 195 19.20 -7.47 -18.59
CA LEU A 195 20.51 -6.90 -18.93
C LEU A 195 21.23 -7.76 -19.95
N GLN A 196 21.76 -7.09 -20.98
CA GLN A 196 22.56 -7.71 -22.04
C GLN A 196 23.96 -7.11 -22.04
N GLY A 197 24.93 -7.87 -22.46
CA GLY A 197 26.31 -7.45 -22.49
C GLY A 197 27.10 -7.74 -21.22
N PRO A 198 28.22 -7.06 -20.96
CA PRO A 198 29.03 -7.27 -19.76
C PRO A 198 28.27 -6.81 -18.52
N PRO A 199 28.58 -7.41 -17.35
CA PRO A 199 28.00 -6.97 -16.08
C PRO A 199 28.37 -5.50 -15.80
N PRO A 200 27.49 -4.76 -15.10
CA PRO A 200 27.74 -3.36 -14.78
C PRO A 200 28.97 -3.22 -13.88
N ARG A 201 29.76 -2.18 -14.11
CA ARG A 201 30.94 -1.84 -13.30
C ARG A 201 30.63 -0.82 -12.23
N ARG A 202 29.65 0.05 -12.46
CA ARG A 202 29.19 1.02 -11.46
C ARG A 202 27.66 1.12 -11.48
N ILE A 203 27.09 0.97 -10.30
CA ILE A 203 25.64 1.05 -10.06
C ILE A 203 25.42 2.18 -9.05
N VAL A 204 24.57 3.14 -9.40
CA VAL A 204 24.16 4.22 -8.49
C VAL A 204 22.75 3.93 -8.00
N VAL A 205 22.57 3.90 -6.67
CA VAL A 205 21.27 3.71 -6.02
C VAL A 205 20.91 4.99 -5.27
N VAL A 206 19.75 5.56 -5.60
CA VAL A 206 19.27 6.83 -5.03
C VAL A 206 18.14 6.59 -4.07
N GLY A 207 18.33 6.92 -2.79
CA GLY A 207 17.33 6.77 -1.75
C GLY A 207 17.91 6.34 -0.40
N ALA A 208 17.16 6.56 0.68
CA ALA A 208 17.59 6.30 2.07
C ALA A 208 16.66 5.38 2.87
N GLY A 209 15.63 4.81 2.23
CA GLY A 209 14.67 3.91 2.89
C GLY A 209 15.01 2.43 2.66
N GLN A 210 14.13 1.55 3.18
CA GLN A 210 14.27 0.09 3.10
C GLN A 210 14.58 -0.41 1.69
N SER A 211 13.77 0.00 0.70
CA SER A 211 13.98 -0.43 -0.70
C SER A 211 15.34 -0.01 -1.24
N ALA A 212 15.85 1.17 -0.85
CA ALA A 212 17.17 1.61 -1.29
C ALA A 212 18.29 0.76 -0.68
N ALA A 213 18.22 0.47 0.61
CA ALA A 213 19.19 -0.38 1.31
C ALA A 213 19.18 -1.82 0.74
N GLU A 214 17.99 -2.37 0.49
CA GLU A 214 17.84 -3.70 -0.16
C GLU A 214 18.44 -3.73 -1.57
N VAL A 215 18.22 -2.69 -2.38
CA VAL A 215 18.81 -2.60 -3.72
C VAL A 215 20.33 -2.48 -3.65
N VAL A 216 20.87 -1.71 -2.70
CA VAL A 216 22.32 -1.61 -2.47
C VAL A 216 22.91 -2.96 -2.07
N GLU A 217 22.29 -3.67 -1.12
CA GLU A 217 22.72 -5.01 -0.71
C GLU A 217 22.68 -6.00 -1.87
N TYR A 218 21.55 -6.03 -2.58
CA TYR A 218 21.33 -6.91 -3.72
C TYR A 218 22.36 -6.66 -4.83
N ALA A 219 22.58 -5.40 -5.21
CA ALA A 219 23.54 -5.02 -6.24
C ALA A 219 24.99 -5.40 -5.85
N HIS A 220 25.35 -5.11 -4.60
CA HIS A 220 26.67 -5.41 -4.05
C HIS A 220 26.95 -6.92 -3.98
N ARG A 221 25.96 -7.73 -3.66
CA ARG A 221 26.05 -9.19 -3.61
C ARG A 221 26.06 -9.82 -5.00
N THR A 222 25.20 -9.32 -5.89
CA THR A 222 24.99 -9.92 -7.22
C THR A 222 26.12 -9.59 -8.19
N PHE A 223 26.66 -8.36 -8.14
CA PHE A 223 27.69 -7.89 -9.06
C PHE A 223 29.03 -7.75 -8.33
N ALA A 224 29.77 -8.87 -8.23
CA ALA A 224 30.97 -8.99 -7.41
C ALA A 224 32.12 -8.01 -7.76
N ASP A 225 32.13 -7.48 -8.97
CA ASP A 225 33.16 -6.53 -9.44
C ASP A 225 32.62 -5.10 -9.63
N ALA A 226 31.33 -4.87 -9.34
CA ALA A 226 30.75 -3.54 -9.45
C ALA A 226 31.07 -2.66 -8.22
N GLU A 227 31.33 -1.39 -8.48
CA GLU A 227 31.21 -0.34 -7.46
C GLU A 227 29.73 0.01 -7.30
N VAL A 228 29.21 -0.04 -6.07
CA VAL A 228 27.83 0.34 -5.73
C VAL A 228 27.85 1.63 -4.93
N CYS A 229 27.29 2.68 -5.49
CA CYS A 229 27.22 4.01 -4.91
C CYS A 229 25.82 4.24 -4.34
N ALA A 230 25.69 4.33 -3.02
CA ALA A 230 24.44 4.72 -2.35
C ALA A 230 24.40 6.24 -2.15
N VAL A 231 23.43 6.93 -2.78
CA VAL A 231 23.31 8.40 -2.75
C VAL A 231 22.04 8.78 -2.00
N PHE A 232 22.20 9.55 -0.92
CA PHE A 232 21.07 10.03 -0.13
C PHE A 232 21.39 11.30 0.67
N SER A 233 20.35 12.09 0.98
CA SER A 233 20.45 13.39 1.65
C SER A 233 20.61 13.30 3.16
N ARG A 234 20.48 12.11 3.78
CA ARG A 234 20.66 11.91 5.23
C ARG A 234 22.12 11.63 5.57
N TYR A 235 22.45 11.73 6.87
CA TYR A 235 23.79 11.41 7.34
C TYR A 235 24.10 9.91 7.25
N GLY A 236 23.08 9.06 7.46
CA GLY A 236 23.17 7.61 7.37
C GLY A 236 21.79 6.99 7.16
N TYR A 237 21.74 5.67 7.09
CA TYR A 237 20.48 4.96 7.20
C TYR A 237 19.93 5.11 8.63
N SER A 238 18.63 5.40 8.74
CA SER A 238 17.95 5.52 10.02
C SER A 238 17.20 4.23 10.32
N PRO A 239 17.33 3.64 11.51
CA PRO A 239 16.56 2.45 11.86
C PRO A 239 15.06 2.77 11.92
N ALA A 240 14.23 1.78 11.61
CA ALA A 240 12.81 1.84 11.88
C ALA A 240 12.58 1.83 13.40
N ASP A 241 11.69 2.67 13.91
CA ASP A 241 11.22 2.55 15.29
C ASP A 241 10.15 1.45 15.35
N ASP A 242 10.58 0.26 15.72
CA ASP A 242 9.75 -0.94 15.89
C ASP A 242 9.41 -1.24 17.35
N SER A 243 9.66 -0.28 18.25
CA SER A 243 9.32 -0.42 19.66
C SER A 243 7.82 -0.67 19.85
N SER A 244 7.45 -1.41 20.91
CA SER A 244 6.07 -1.85 21.14
C SER A 244 5.09 -0.70 21.25
N PHE A 245 5.49 0.45 21.83
CA PHE A 245 4.63 1.63 21.92
C PHE A 245 4.54 2.39 20.59
N ALA A 246 5.62 2.51 19.82
CA ALA A 246 5.60 3.13 18.50
C ALA A 246 4.72 2.31 17.53
N ASN A 247 4.81 0.98 17.59
CA ASN A 247 4.01 0.06 16.78
C ASN A 247 2.50 0.16 17.03
N ARG A 248 2.04 0.77 18.12
CA ARG A 248 0.61 1.04 18.35
C ARG A 248 -0.01 1.99 17.33
N VAL A 249 0.79 2.77 16.61
CA VAL A 249 0.29 3.59 15.51
C VAL A 249 -0.34 2.75 14.38
N PHE A 250 -0.01 1.46 14.33
CA PHE A 250 -0.56 0.50 13.37
C PHE A 250 -1.74 -0.31 13.94
N ASP A 251 -2.18 -0.06 15.16
CA ASP A 251 -3.36 -0.71 15.73
C ASP A 251 -4.64 -0.22 15.02
N PRO A 252 -5.66 -1.06 14.86
CA PRO A 252 -6.94 -0.62 14.30
C PRO A 252 -7.55 0.56 15.06
N GLU A 253 -7.40 0.62 16.39
CA GLU A 253 -7.89 1.70 17.24
C GLU A 253 -7.18 3.04 16.97
N ALA A 254 -5.94 3.03 16.49
CA ALA A 254 -5.20 4.23 16.11
C ALA A 254 -5.87 4.98 14.95
N VAL A 255 -6.58 4.26 14.09
CA VAL A 255 -7.38 4.84 13.00
C VAL A 255 -8.52 5.70 13.57
N ASP A 256 -9.20 5.23 14.62
CA ASP A 256 -10.29 5.98 15.26
C ASP A 256 -9.78 7.28 15.90
N LEU A 257 -8.65 7.18 16.61
CA LEU A 257 -8.00 8.35 17.22
C LEU A 257 -7.57 9.38 16.17
N HIS A 258 -6.93 8.92 15.09
CA HIS A 258 -6.48 9.80 14.02
C HIS A 258 -7.67 10.44 13.28
N TYR A 259 -8.72 9.67 13.00
CA TYR A 259 -9.92 10.16 12.31
C TYR A 259 -10.67 11.22 13.13
N ALA A 260 -10.80 11.02 14.43
CA ALA A 260 -11.47 11.96 15.35
C ALA A 260 -10.64 13.22 15.65
N ALA A 261 -9.32 13.18 15.44
CA ALA A 261 -8.42 14.28 15.80
C ALA A 261 -8.56 15.48 14.87
N GLY A 262 -8.29 16.68 15.41
CA GLY A 262 -8.09 17.88 14.60
C GLY A 262 -6.79 17.84 13.78
N GLU A 263 -6.67 18.71 12.79
CA GLU A 263 -5.55 18.70 11.85
C GLU A 263 -4.18 18.85 12.53
N ASP A 264 -4.08 19.70 13.56
CA ASP A 264 -2.82 19.91 14.29
C ASP A 264 -2.37 18.65 15.03
N VAL A 265 -3.32 17.91 15.63
CA VAL A 265 -3.03 16.63 16.30
C VAL A 265 -2.66 15.55 15.28
N ARG A 266 -3.35 15.48 14.15
CA ARG A 266 -2.99 14.57 13.05
C ARG A 266 -1.56 14.81 12.56
N ARG A 267 -1.20 16.08 12.37
CA ARG A 267 0.16 16.47 11.97
C ARG A 267 1.18 16.07 13.02
N MET A 268 0.91 16.36 14.30
CA MET A 268 1.78 15.95 15.41
C MET A 268 1.97 14.42 15.45
N MET A 269 0.90 13.64 15.32
CA MET A 269 0.98 12.18 15.28
C MET A 269 1.81 11.70 14.09
N PHE A 270 1.60 12.27 12.90
CA PHE A 270 2.34 11.91 11.71
C PHE A 270 3.82 12.25 11.84
N ASP A 271 4.17 13.46 12.28
CA ASP A 271 5.55 13.90 12.40
C ASP A 271 6.33 13.07 13.43
N TYR A 272 5.68 12.69 14.52
CA TYR A 272 6.27 11.85 15.56
C TYR A 272 6.51 10.40 15.08
N HIS A 273 5.54 9.82 14.36
CA HIS A 273 5.58 8.41 13.97
C HIS A 273 6.08 8.15 12.53
N ARG A 274 6.45 9.18 11.78
CA ARG A 274 6.94 8.97 10.41
C ARG A 274 8.17 8.05 10.31
N ASN A 275 8.98 8.00 11.35
CA ASN A 275 10.16 7.13 11.47
C ASN A 275 9.82 5.66 11.79
N THR A 276 8.55 5.29 11.89
CA THR A 276 8.13 3.88 11.95
C THR A 276 8.03 3.23 10.57
N ASN A 277 7.87 4.05 9.51
CA ASN A 277 7.61 3.54 8.15
C ASN A 277 8.35 4.30 7.04
N TYR A 278 8.54 5.63 7.17
CA TYR A 278 9.05 6.45 6.05
C TYR A 278 10.54 6.69 6.11
N SER A 279 11.24 6.26 5.05
CA SER A 279 12.69 6.44 4.87
C SER A 279 13.50 5.85 6.03
N VAL A 280 13.11 4.70 6.52
CA VAL A 280 13.78 3.93 7.55
C VAL A 280 14.17 2.56 7.01
N VAL A 281 15.07 1.88 7.71
CA VAL A 281 15.66 0.60 7.30
C VAL A 281 15.71 -0.34 8.50
N ASP A 282 15.55 -1.63 8.28
CA ASP A 282 15.78 -2.65 9.30
C ASP A 282 17.18 -2.56 9.88
N THR A 283 17.27 -2.69 11.17
CA THR A 283 18.55 -2.67 11.88
C THR A 283 19.51 -3.75 11.37
N ASP A 284 19.02 -4.96 11.14
CA ASP A 284 19.85 -6.07 10.64
C ASP A 284 20.45 -5.75 9.25
N LEU A 285 19.69 -5.10 8.38
CA LEU A 285 20.19 -4.69 7.06
C LEU A 285 21.18 -3.53 7.17
N ILE A 286 20.95 -2.59 8.08
CA ILE A 286 21.91 -1.49 8.37
C ILE A 286 23.23 -2.09 8.82
N ASP A 287 23.20 -3.01 9.78
CA ASP A 287 24.38 -3.64 10.36
C ASP A 287 25.13 -4.48 9.31
N GLU A 288 24.41 -5.19 8.45
CA GLU A 288 24.99 -5.94 7.34
C GLU A 288 25.71 -5.03 6.34
N LEU A 289 25.08 -3.94 5.91
CA LEU A 289 25.70 -2.98 5.00
C LEU A 289 26.91 -2.29 5.63
N TYR A 290 26.83 -1.93 6.93
CA TYR A 290 27.95 -1.33 7.64
C TYR A 290 29.12 -2.32 7.82
N ARG A 291 28.82 -3.59 8.11
CA ARG A 291 29.82 -4.65 8.22
C ARG A 291 30.59 -4.83 6.90
N ARG A 292 29.90 -4.86 5.76
CA ARG A 292 30.53 -4.93 4.42
C ARG A 292 31.39 -3.70 4.16
N PHE A 293 30.87 -2.51 4.38
CA PHE A 293 31.58 -1.27 4.21
C PHE A 293 32.87 -1.22 5.06
N TYR A 294 32.81 -1.69 6.30
CA TYR A 294 33.99 -1.75 7.17
C TYR A 294 35.01 -2.80 6.69
N GLN A 295 34.56 -3.99 6.36
CA GLN A 295 35.43 -5.06 5.82
C GLN A 295 36.17 -4.62 4.56
N GLU A 296 35.50 -3.91 3.67
CA GLU A 296 36.14 -3.36 2.47
C GLU A 296 37.22 -2.32 2.77
N LYS A 297 37.05 -1.54 3.82
CA LYS A 297 38.12 -0.64 4.30
C LYS A 297 39.33 -1.41 4.80
N VAL A 298 39.13 -2.50 5.53
CA VAL A 298 40.19 -3.36 6.06
C VAL A 298 40.99 -4.03 4.95
N THR A 299 40.25 -4.56 3.94
CA THR A 299 40.90 -5.31 2.83
C THR A 299 41.42 -4.42 1.71
N GLY A 300 41.08 -3.13 1.72
CA GLY A 300 41.48 -2.18 0.67
C GLY A 300 40.65 -2.26 -0.62
N ARG A 301 39.74 -3.25 -0.76
CA ARG A 301 38.86 -3.40 -1.92
C ARG A 301 37.55 -2.68 -1.69
N ARG A 302 37.48 -1.40 -2.01
CA ARG A 302 36.32 -0.54 -1.75
C ARG A 302 35.37 -0.55 -2.95
N ARG A 303 34.27 -1.29 -2.83
CA ARG A 303 33.19 -1.35 -3.82
C ARG A 303 31.91 -0.66 -3.34
N LEU A 304 31.66 -0.60 -2.03
CA LEU A 304 30.52 0.07 -1.47
C LEU A 304 30.86 1.52 -1.11
N ARG A 305 30.37 2.47 -1.91
CA ARG A 305 30.50 3.91 -1.65
C ARG A 305 29.23 4.49 -1.05
N ILE A 306 29.35 5.10 0.10
CA ILE A 306 28.23 5.82 0.75
C ILE A 306 28.43 7.31 0.49
N LEU A 307 27.58 7.88 -0.35
CA LEU A 307 27.49 9.31 -0.65
C LEU A 307 26.32 9.90 0.15
N ASN A 308 26.55 10.00 1.45
CA ASN A 308 25.60 10.60 2.38
C ASN A 308 25.62 12.13 2.30
N LEU A 309 24.62 12.81 2.89
CA LEU A 309 24.44 14.26 2.78
C LEU A 309 24.59 14.75 1.32
N SER A 310 24.06 13.98 0.40
CA SER A 310 24.22 14.23 -1.03
C SER A 310 22.88 14.07 -1.77
N ARG A 311 22.72 14.75 -2.89
CA ARG A 311 21.55 14.60 -3.76
C ARG A 311 21.97 14.50 -5.22
N VAL A 312 21.23 13.73 -5.99
CA VAL A 312 21.35 13.72 -7.44
C VAL A 312 20.69 14.99 -7.98
N VAL A 313 21.43 15.79 -8.73
CA VAL A 313 20.93 17.03 -9.36
C VAL A 313 20.68 16.86 -10.83
N GLU A 314 21.37 15.94 -11.50
CA GLU A 314 21.19 15.66 -12.92
C GLU A 314 21.51 14.20 -13.24
N VAL A 315 20.76 13.64 -14.19
CA VAL A 315 21.05 12.33 -14.81
C VAL A 315 20.95 12.45 -16.31
N LEU A 316 22.05 12.14 -17.00
CA LEU A 316 22.16 12.19 -18.45
C LEU A 316 22.41 10.77 -18.98
N ASP A 317 21.44 10.19 -19.71
CA ASP A 317 21.64 8.95 -20.45
C ASP A 317 22.21 9.29 -21.83
N THR A 318 23.45 8.85 -22.09
CA THR A 318 24.18 9.15 -23.32
C THR A 318 24.07 8.02 -24.37
N GLY A 319 23.23 7.00 -24.10
CA GLY A 319 23.11 5.81 -24.95
C GLY A 319 24.25 4.80 -24.80
N GLY A 320 25.44 5.25 -24.43
CA GLY A 320 26.62 4.41 -24.17
C GLY A 320 26.91 4.23 -22.66
N GLY A 321 26.31 5.05 -21.81
CA GLY A 321 26.46 5.07 -20.36
C GLY A 321 25.55 6.14 -19.76
N THR A 322 25.54 6.23 -18.45
CA THR A 322 24.74 7.22 -17.71
C THR A 322 25.67 8.08 -16.88
N ARG A 323 25.57 9.38 -17.01
CA ARG A 323 26.29 10.34 -16.17
C ARG A 323 25.37 10.87 -15.10
N VAL A 324 25.80 10.75 -13.83
CA VAL A 324 25.05 11.20 -12.66
C VAL A 324 25.82 12.30 -11.99
N VAL A 325 25.22 13.48 -11.87
CA VAL A 325 25.79 14.60 -11.13
C VAL A 325 25.24 14.58 -9.72
N VAL A 326 26.14 14.47 -8.75
CA VAL A 326 25.82 14.39 -7.32
C VAL A 326 26.36 15.64 -6.64
N GLU A 327 25.49 16.34 -5.91
CA GLU A 327 25.85 17.51 -5.11
C GLU A 327 26.03 17.09 -3.65
N SER A 328 27.17 17.48 -3.07
CA SER A 328 27.42 17.43 -1.63
C SER A 328 26.63 18.57 -0.96
N LEU A 329 25.68 18.25 -0.08
CA LEU A 329 24.89 19.26 0.61
C LEU A 329 25.72 20.18 1.55
N PRO A 330 26.76 19.67 2.27
CA PRO A 330 27.58 20.52 3.12
C PRO A 330 28.47 21.51 2.38
N THR A 331 28.98 21.15 1.19
CA THR A 331 29.99 21.95 0.48
C THR A 331 29.48 22.53 -0.83
N ALA A 332 28.31 22.12 -1.30
CA ALA A 332 27.78 22.40 -2.65
C ALA A 332 28.72 21.98 -3.79
N GLU A 333 29.73 21.16 -3.52
CA GLU A 333 30.59 20.60 -4.55
C GLU A 333 29.83 19.57 -5.38
N LEU A 334 30.14 19.53 -6.66
CA LEU A 334 29.57 18.59 -7.59
C LEU A 334 30.56 17.47 -7.90
N ASP A 335 30.16 16.22 -7.72
CA ASP A 335 30.86 15.02 -8.19
C ASP A 335 30.10 14.43 -9.40
N VAL A 336 30.86 13.95 -10.39
CA VAL A 336 30.29 13.36 -11.61
C VAL A 336 30.62 11.89 -11.65
N LEU A 337 29.59 11.05 -11.61
CA LEU A 337 29.71 9.61 -11.66
C LEU A 337 29.31 9.09 -13.04
N ASP A 338 30.23 8.46 -13.77
CA ASP A 338 29.87 7.65 -14.92
C ASP A 338 29.35 6.29 -14.40
N ALA A 339 28.10 5.96 -14.68
CA ALA A 339 27.42 4.77 -14.18
C ALA A 339 26.90 3.91 -15.34
N ASP A 340 26.87 2.60 -15.14
CA ASP A 340 26.21 1.68 -16.07
C ASP A 340 24.72 1.55 -15.77
N LEU A 341 24.35 1.65 -14.49
CA LEU A 341 22.96 1.58 -14.01
C LEU A 341 22.69 2.63 -12.96
N VAL A 342 21.49 3.21 -12.99
CA VAL A 342 20.96 4.12 -11.96
C VAL A 342 19.59 3.63 -11.52
N VAL A 343 19.46 3.30 -10.24
CA VAL A 343 18.21 2.81 -9.65
C VAL A 343 17.69 3.83 -8.65
N PHE A 344 16.55 4.40 -8.94
CA PHE A 344 15.84 5.27 -8.01
C PHE A 344 14.97 4.43 -7.08
N ALA A 345 15.30 4.43 -5.80
CA ALA A 345 14.49 3.85 -4.72
C ALA A 345 13.94 4.99 -3.83
N THR A 346 13.30 5.94 -4.49
CA THR A 346 12.85 7.22 -3.93
C THR A 346 11.42 7.15 -3.39
N GLY A 347 10.88 5.93 -3.26
CA GLY A 347 9.57 5.68 -2.70
C GLY A 347 8.43 5.82 -3.71
N TYR A 348 7.24 6.03 -3.16
CA TYR A 348 6.00 5.97 -3.92
C TYR A 348 5.08 7.12 -3.52
N ARG A 349 4.12 7.41 -4.38
CA ARG A 349 3.01 8.33 -4.12
C ARG A 349 1.67 7.63 -4.33
N GLU A 350 0.65 8.16 -3.75
CA GLU A 350 -0.72 7.70 -3.96
C GLU A 350 -1.14 7.85 -5.44
N ALA A 351 -1.99 6.93 -5.88
CA ALA A 351 -2.58 7.02 -7.21
C ALA A 351 -3.59 8.18 -7.27
N ASP A 352 -3.76 8.78 -8.45
CA ASP A 352 -4.78 9.81 -8.69
C ASP A 352 -6.18 9.17 -8.70
N VAL A 353 -6.87 9.30 -7.57
CA VAL A 353 -8.24 8.79 -7.38
C VAL A 353 -9.21 9.50 -8.33
N PHE A 354 -9.10 10.81 -8.46
CA PHE A 354 -10.06 11.58 -9.26
C PHE A 354 -9.89 11.39 -10.76
N GLY A 355 -8.64 11.27 -11.23
CA GLY A 355 -8.38 10.93 -12.62
C GLY A 355 -9.00 9.60 -13.02
N LEU A 356 -8.97 8.59 -12.12
CA LEU A 356 -9.59 7.30 -12.35
C LEU A 356 -11.13 7.36 -12.32
N LEU A 357 -11.70 8.15 -11.40
CA LEU A 357 -13.15 8.31 -11.27
C LEU A 357 -13.79 9.08 -12.44
N GLY A 358 -13.00 9.81 -13.24
CA GLY A 358 -13.52 10.51 -14.42
C GLY A 358 -14.69 11.43 -14.09
N GLU A 359 -15.85 11.25 -14.74
CA GLU A 359 -17.04 12.08 -14.53
C GLU A 359 -17.57 12.02 -13.09
N MET A 360 -17.43 10.86 -12.40
CA MET A 360 -17.81 10.74 -10.98
C MET A 360 -17.01 11.65 -10.06
N ALA A 361 -15.80 12.05 -10.43
CA ALA A 361 -14.95 12.94 -9.63
C ALA A 361 -15.61 14.29 -9.35
N GLY A 362 -16.45 14.77 -10.26
CA GLY A 362 -17.22 16.03 -10.11
C GLY A 362 -18.27 15.98 -9.00
N HIS A 363 -18.67 14.80 -8.57
CA HIS A 363 -19.63 14.58 -7.50
C HIS A 363 -18.97 14.30 -6.13
N CYS A 364 -17.64 14.14 -6.09
CA CYS A 364 -16.89 13.87 -4.87
C CYS A 364 -16.52 15.17 -4.15
N LEU A 365 -16.71 15.22 -2.84
CA LEU A 365 -16.32 16.35 -2.02
C LEU A 365 -14.81 16.32 -1.74
N ARG A 366 -14.20 17.50 -1.66
CA ARG A 366 -12.77 17.69 -1.41
C ARG A 366 -12.54 18.52 -0.16
N ASP A 367 -11.42 18.28 0.50
CA ASP A 367 -10.91 19.14 1.55
C ASP A 367 -10.22 20.40 0.98
N ALA A 368 -9.73 21.28 1.84
CA ALA A 368 -9.04 22.51 1.45
C ALA A 368 -7.73 22.26 0.67
N ALA A 369 -7.13 21.07 0.80
CA ALA A 369 -5.95 20.68 0.05
C ALA A 369 -6.28 19.95 -1.28
N GLY A 370 -7.57 19.85 -1.63
CA GLY A 370 -8.03 19.17 -2.85
C GLY A 370 -8.08 17.64 -2.75
N ARG A 371 -7.82 17.07 -1.57
CA ARG A 371 -7.87 15.62 -1.32
C ARG A 371 -9.33 15.16 -1.12
N PRO A 372 -9.66 13.86 -1.36
CA PRO A 372 -11.01 13.38 -1.12
C PRO A 372 -11.39 13.52 0.37
N ARG A 373 -12.58 14.01 0.65
CA ARG A 373 -13.18 13.89 1.98
C ARG A 373 -13.67 12.46 2.14
N VAL A 374 -13.26 11.81 3.22
CA VAL A 374 -13.50 10.38 3.44
C VAL A 374 -14.15 10.18 4.81
N THR A 375 -15.24 9.43 4.85
CA THR A 375 -15.90 9.03 6.09
C THR A 375 -15.10 7.93 6.81
N ARG A 376 -15.37 7.69 8.10
CA ARG A 376 -14.64 6.70 8.92
C ARG A 376 -14.65 5.28 8.32
N ASP A 377 -15.67 4.92 7.56
CA ASP A 377 -15.81 3.64 6.86
C ASP A 377 -15.15 3.62 5.47
N TYR A 378 -14.19 4.52 5.22
CA TYR A 378 -13.41 4.66 3.98
C TYR A 378 -14.22 5.05 2.75
N ARG A 379 -15.45 5.53 2.90
CA ARG A 379 -16.28 6.02 1.81
C ARG A 379 -15.96 7.48 1.50
N VAL A 380 -15.81 7.80 0.22
CA VAL A 380 -15.69 9.19 -0.25
C VAL A 380 -17.02 9.90 -0.02
N GLU A 381 -16.97 11.08 0.59
CA GLU A 381 -18.13 11.96 0.70
C GLU A 381 -18.49 12.53 -0.67
N THR A 382 -19.77 12.55 -0.97
CA THR A 382 -20.30 13.00 -2.27
C THR A 382 -21.33 14.10 -2.09
N ALA A 383 -21.58 14.86 -3.15
CA ALA A 383 -22.66 15.82 -3.19
C ALA A 383 -24.04 15.16 -2.98
N ASP A 384 -25.03 15.96 -2.60
CA ASP A 384 -26.41 15.50 -2.47
C ASP A 384 -26.91 14.87 -3.79
N GLY A 385 -27.74 13.85 -3.67
CA GLY A 385 -28.29 13.15 -4.83
C GLY A 385 -27.42 11.98 -5.33
N VAL A 386 -26.31 11.63 -4.66
CA VAL A 386 -25.49 10.45 -4.96
C VAL A 386 -25.79 9.35 -3.93
N ASP A 387 -26.43 8.28 -4.38
CA ASP A 387 -26.81 7.12 -3.57
C ASP A 387 -25.82 5.94 -3.69
N CYS A 388 -24.96 5.93 -4.70
CA CYS A 388 -23.92 4.94 -4.85
C CYS A 388 -22.71 5.21 -3.94
N GLY A 389 -21.87 4.19 -3.69
CA GLY A 389 -20.73 4.26 -2.79
C GLY A 389 -19.38 4.25 -3.53
N ILE A 390 -18.45 5.11 -3.14
CA ILE A 390 -17.06 5.08 -3.60
C ILE A 390 -16.19 4.87 -2.38
N TYR A 391 -15.36 3.82 -2.35
CA TYR A 391 -14.53 3.46 -1.22
C TYR A 391 -13.05 3.46 -1.61
N LEU A 392 -12.19 3.85 -0.69
CA LEU A 392 -10.74 3.92 -0.90
C LEU A 392 -10.04 2.86 -0.04
N GLN A 393 -9.18 2.08 -0.70
CA GLN A 393 -8.29 1.11 -0.05
C GLN A 393 -6.83 1.54 -0.26
N GLY A 394 -6.37 2.55 0.52
CA GLY A 394 -4.99 3.03 0.48
C GLY A 394 -4.83 4.55 0.58
N PRO A 395 -5.34 5.38 -0.35
CA PRO A 395 -5.07 6.83 -0.35
C PRO A 395 -5.94 7.58 0.68
N THR A 396 -5.85 7.21 1.95
CA THR A 396 -6.62 7.77 3.06
C THR A 396 -5.76 8.18 4.26
N GLU A 397 -4.43 8.30 4.09
CA GLU A 397 -3.52 8.64 5.18
C GLU A 397 -3.89 9.96 5.87
N HIS A 398 -4.33 10.94 5.11
CA HIS A 398 -4.74 12.26 5.62
C HIS A 398 -5.95 12.22 6.58
N THR A 399 -6.73 11.15 6.57
CA THR A 399 -7.92 10.96 7.42
C THR A 399 -7.81 9.77 8.37
N HIS A 400 -7.12 8.69 7.95
CA HIS A 400 -7.07 7.41 8.66
C HIS A 400 -5.68 7.07 9.21
N GLY A 401 -4.69 7.95 9.00
CA GLY A 401 -3.34 7.80 9.53
C GLY A 401 -2.44 6.87 8.72
N ILE A 402 -1.22 6.72 9.22
CA ILE A 402 -0.09 6.07 8.54
C ILE A 402 -0.35 4.60 8.13
N SER A 403 -1.22 3.90 8.85
CA SER A 403 -1.54 2.49 8.56
C SER A 403 -2.46 2.29 7.35
N SER A 404 -3.05 3.36 6.82
CA SER A 404 -4.07 3.29 5.77
C SER A 404 -3.55 2.71 4.44
N GLY A 405 -2.27 2.92 4.12
CA GLY A 405 -1.60 2.38 2.93
C GLY A 405 -0.89 1.04 3.15
N LEU A 406 -0.88 0.51 4.39
CA LEU A 406 -0.08 -0.64 4.78
C LEU A 406 -0.90 -1.93 4.88
N LEU A 407 -0.19 -3.06 4.92
CA LEU A 407 -0.77 -4.39 5.13
C LEU A 407 -1.41 -4.52 6.51
N SER A 408 -0.86 -3.84 7.52
CA SER A 408 -1.18 -4.02 8.95
C SER A 408 -2.67 -3.99 9.27
N ASN A 409 -3.48 -3.17 8.58
CA ASN A 409 -4.90 -3.01 8.84
C ASN A 409 -5.82 -3.51 7.72
N ILE A 410 -5.28 -4.22 6.72
CA ILE A 410 -6.09 -4.70 5.58
C ILE A 410 -7.28 -5.55 6.04
N ALA A 411 -7.06 -6.48 6.97
CA ALA A 411 -8.09 -7.37 7.46
C ALA A 411 -9.29 -6.60 8.05
N VAL A 412 -9.01 -5.64 8.94
CA VAL A 412 -10.04 -4.85 9.63
C VAL A 412 -10.71 -3.89 8.64
N ARG A 413 -9.93 -3.13 7.87
CA ARG A 413 -10.43 -2.19 6.86
C ARG A 413 -11.35 -2.86 5.84
N SER A 414 -10.97 -4.03 5.32
CA SER A 414 -11.80 -4.80 4.38
C SER A 414 -13.15 -5.18 4.99
N GLY A 415 -13.16 -5.57 6.26
CA GLY A 415 -14.40 -5.85 7.00
C GLY A 415 -15.26 -4.61 7.22
N GLU A 416 -14.66 -3.45 7.50
CA GLU A 416 -15.38 -2.17 7.69
C GLU A 416 -16.02 -1.71 6.38
N ILE A 417 -15.27 -1.72 5.28
CA ILE A 417 -15.79 -1.38 3.94
C ILE A 417 -16.94 -2.31 3.55
N LEU A 418 -16.76 -3.63 3.74
CA LEU A 418 -17.81 -4.58 3.38
C LEU A 418 -19.10 -4.38 4.20
N ARG A 419 -18.98 -4.13 5.51
CA ARG A 419 -20.14 -3.81 6.36
C ARG A 419 -20.87 -2.57 5.90
N SER A 420 -20.15 -1.52 5.50
CA SER A 420 -20.73 -0.31 4.94
C SER A 420 -21.48 -0.58 3.62
N ILE A 421 -20.89 -1.35 2.72
CA ILE A 421 -21.53 -1.75 1.46
C ILE A 421 -22.80 -2.56 1.74
N ALA A 422 -22.75 -3.55 2.63
CA ALA A 422 -23.89 -4.40 3.00
C ALA A 422 -25.05 -3.60 3.61
N ALA A 423 -24.76 -2.67 4.51
CA ALA A 423 -25.77 -1.80 5.11
C ALA A 423 -26.49 -0.95 4.05
N ARG A 424 -25.76 -0.42 3.07
CA ARG A 424 -26.32 0.38 1.95
C ARG A 424 -27.13 -0.49 0.98
N ALA A 425 -26.66 -1.70 0.67
CA ALA A 425 -27.41 -2.64 -0.18
C ALA A 425 -28.77 -2.98 0.44
N ASN A 426 -28.79 -3.23 1.74
CA ASN A 426 -30.03 -3.49 2.49
C ASN A 426 -30.97 -2.27 2.54
N ALA A 427 -30.44 -1.07 2.73
CA ALA A 427 -31.22 0.17 2.74
C ALA A 427 -31.87 0.45 1.38
N ASN A 428 -31.18 0.14 0.27
CA ASN A 428 -31.66 0.33 -1.09
C ASN A 428 -32.58 -0.82 -1.59
N GLY A 429 -32.53 -1.99 -0.94
CA GLY A 429 -33.36 -3.16 -1.24
C GLY A 429 -34.70 -3.20 -0.49
N SER A 430 -34.85 -2.44 0.57
CA SER A 430 -36.07 -2.34 1.38
C SER A 430 -36.95 -1.20 0.86
N SER A 431 -37.86 -1.50 -0.11
CA SER A 431 -39.14 -0.80 -0.15
C SER A 431 -39.87 -1.10 1.16
N PRO A 432 -40.46 -0.12 1.87
CA PRO A 432 -41.06 -0.37 3.17
C PRO A 432 -42.30 -1.24 3.02
N SER A 433 -42.20 -2.50 3.43
CA SER A 433 -43.38 -3.27 3.85
C SER A 433 -43.69 -2.85 5.31
N PRO A 434 -44.89 -2.36 5.60
CA PRO A 434 -45.24 -1.94 6.96
C PRO A 434 -45.60 -3.15 7.81
N ALA A 435 -44.66 -3.76 8.52
CA ALA A 435 -44.89 -4.56 9.74
C ALA A 435 -43.56 -5.10 10.29
N ASN A 436 -42.99 -4.42 11.24
CA ASN A 436 -42.46 -4.93 12.52
C ASN A 436 -41.47 -3.91 13.14
N ALA A 437 -42.06 -2.93 13.80
CA ALA A 437 -41.35 -2.22 14.85
C ALA A 437 -41.38 -3.12 16.08
N ASN A 438 -40.30 -3.82 16.38
CA ASN A 438 -39.84 -4.11 17.75
C ASN A 438 -38.54 -4.97 17.70
N ALA A 439 -37.64 -4.55 18.57
CA ALA A 439 -36.43 -5.27 19.00
C ALA A 439 -35.22 -5.29 18.04
N ASN A 440 -34.36 -4.30 18.25
CA ASN A 440 -32.96 -4.61 18.52
C ASN A 440 -32.27 -3.38 19.12
N GLY A 441 -31.95 -3.49 20.41
CA GLY A 441 -31.20 -2.52 21.16
C GLY A 441 -29.76 -2.46 20.61
N ALA A 442 -29.41 -1.32 20.08
CA ALA A 442 -28.03 -1.00 19.74
C ALA A 442 -27.24 -0.80 21.05
N SER A 443 -26.25 -1.61 21.32
CA SER A 443 -25.24 -1.30 22.32
C SER A 443 -24.51 -0.01 21.91
N PRO A 444 -24.37 0.98 22.78
CA PRO A 444 -23.65 2.20 22.50
C PRO A 444 -22.17 1.88 22.28
N SER A 445 -21.56 2.54 21.30
CA SER A 445 -20.13 2.45 21.03
C SER A 445 -19.33 2.83 22.27
N ARG A 446 -18.25 2.14 22.55
CA ARG A 446 -17.36 2.33 23.71
C ARG A 446 -16.84 3.77 23.86
N ALA A 447 -16.88 4.57 22.80
CA ALA A 447 -16.52 5.99 22.79
C ALA A 447 -17.50 6.87 23.62
N ALA A 448 -18.79 6.51 23.67
CA ALA A 448 -19.78 7.24 24.46
C ALA A 448 -19.65 6.96 25.96
N ALA A 449 -19.08 5.82 26.37
CA ALA A 449 -18.85 5.46 27.76
C ALA A 449 -17.65 6.19 28.39
N LEU A 450 -16.68 6.61 27.61
CA LEU A 450 -15.53 7.38 28.10
C LEU A 450 -15.82 8.87 28.34
N ALA A 451 -16.81 9.43 27.66
CA ALA A 451 -17.24 10.82 27.90
C ALA A 451 -18.05 11.03 29.19
N ALA A 452 -18.63 9.97 29.77
CA ALA A 452 -19.46 10.04 30.99
C ALA A 452 -18.66 9.83 32.29
N ALA A 453 -17.39 9.43 32.25
CA ALA A 453 -16.54 9.12 33.39
C ALA A 453 -15.48 10.18 33.75
N GLY A 454 -15.44 11.30 33.06
CA GLY A 454 -14.40 12.33 33.19
C GLY A 454 -14.78 13.54 34.07
N GLY A 455 -15.20 13.30 35.31
CA GLY A 455 -15.32 14.32 36.34
C GLY A 455 -14.27 14.13 37.44
N GLY A 456 -13.00 14.40 37.14
CA GLY A 456 -11.91 14.36 38.10
C GLY A 456 -11.05 15.62 37.97
N GLU A 457 -10.86 16.31 39.09
CA GLU A 457 -10.17 17.59 39.24
C GLU A 457 -8.75 17.63 38.68
N PRO A 458 -8.24 18.82 38.28
CA PRO A 458 -6.91 18.97 37.72
C PRO A 458 -5.81 18.81 38.77
N TRP A 459 -4.84 17.99 38.48
CA TRP A 459 -3.60 17.87 39.25
C TRP A 459 -2.85 19.19 39.27
N ARG A 460 -2.61 19.73 40.47
CA ARG A 460 -1.70 20.84 40.71
C ARG A 460 -0.28 20.32 40.73
N SER A 461 0.57 20.90 39.89
CA SER A 461 2.02 20.76 39.94
C SER A 461 2.54 21.34 41.26
N GLY A 462 3.10 20.49 42.11
CA GLY A 462 3.95 20.91 43.22
C GLY A 462 5.40 20.99 42.71
N GLU A 463 5.96 22.22 42.74
CA GLU A 463 7.39 22.44 42.80
C GLU A 463 7.92 21.91 44.12
N GLU A 464 9.07 21.15 44.08
CA GLU A 464 10.16 21.36 45.05
C GLU A 464 11.30 20.36 44.81
N THR A 465 12.48 20.97 44.63
CA THR A 465 13.92 20.55 44.68
C THR A 465 14.44 19.52 43.72
#